data_23c23a02cad0dbeeda61f9b9e92313a0
#
_entry.id   23c23a02cad0dbeeda61f9b9e92313a0
#
_cell.length_a   1.000
_cell.length_b   1.000
_cell.length_c   1.000
_cell.angle_alpha   90.00
_cell.angle_beta   90.00
_cell.angle_gamma   90.00
#
_symmetry.space_group_name_H-M   'P 1'
#
loop_
_entity.id
_entity.type
_entity.pdbx_description
1 polymer ?
#
loop_
_entity_poly.entity_id
_entity_poly.type
_entity_poly.pdbx_seq_one_letter_code
_entity_poly.pdbx_strand_id
1 'polypeptide(L)'
;MIIPNHVESGRTYLSKGLLRKAKDIAIKNVDLLKDVVNENIPIIGIEPSAILTLRDEYLELVPFEKLLHAKKIAKNCFLFEEWFLKEIEKGNIKADQFTNEKRSVQLHGHCHQKALSSTNYITKVLTLPSNYTVSEIASGCCGMAGSFGYEKEHYNLSMQIGGLVLFPAVNSFSNDVIIAASGTSCRHQIKDGTGRASQHSAEILYDALSINKQSM
;
A
#
# COMPACT_ATOMS: atom_id res chain seq x y z
N MET A 1 9.56 3.86 -16.66
CA MET A 1 8.67 4.43 -15.62
C MET A 1 8.72 5.94 -15.73
N ILE A 2 7.56 6.62 -15.69
CA ILE A 2 7.44 8.08 -15.75
C ILE A 2 6.83 8.52 -14.41
N ILE A 3 7.39 9.54 -13.78
CA ILE A 3 6.74 10.20 -12.65
C ILE A 3 5.94 11.37 -13.24
N PRO A 4 4.59 11.27 -13.27
CA PRO A 4 3.77 12.33 -13.84
C PRO A 4 3.79 13.56 -12.93
N ASN A 5 3.54 14.73 -13.51
CA ASN A 5 3.29 15.92 -12.71
C ASN A 5 1.97 15.71 -11.94
N HIS A 6 2.03 15.77 -10.62
CA HIS A 6 0.91 15.58 -9.72
C HIS A 6 1.12 16.38 -8.43
N VAL A 7 0.07 16.52 -7.64
CA VAL A 7 0.15 16.99 -6.26
C VAL A 7 -0.15 15.83 -5.31
N GLU A 8 -0.08 16.05 -4.00
CA GLU A 8 -0.47 15.03 -3.03
C GLU A 8 -1.87 14.47 -3.30
N SER A 9 -2.20 13.30 -2.75
CA SER A 9 -3.48 12.63 -3.00
C SER A 9 -4.70 13.33 -2.36
N GLY A 10 -4.50 14.24 -1.42
CA GLY A 10 -5.56 14.83 -0.61
C GLY A 10 -6.05 13.94 0.54
N ARG A 11 -5.53 12.72 0.69
CA ARG A 11 -5.94 11.78 1.73
C ARG A 11 -5.85 12.35 3.14
N THR A 12 -4.80 13.09 3.42
CA THR A 12 -4.60 13.73 4.74
C THR A 12 -5.72 14.72 5.06
N TYR A 13 -6.16 15.48 4.08
CA TYR A 13 -7.28 16.42 4.28
C TYR A 13 -8.61 15.71 4.47
N LEU A 14 -8.84 14.59 3.75
CA LEU A 14 -10.01 13.73 3.96
C LEU A 14 -10.04 13.18 5.39
N SER A 15 -8.92 12.67 5.88
CA SER A 15 -8.80 12.13 7.25
C SER A 15 -9.11 13.18 8.32
N LYS A 16 -8.93 14.46 8.02
CA LYS A 16 -9.20 15.59 8.92
C LYS A 16 -10.53 16.30 8.66
N GLY A 17 -11.37 15.77 7.75
CA GLY A 17 -12.65 16.38 7.40
C GLY A 17 -12.54 17.69 6.61
N LEU A 18 -11.36 18.03 6.08
CA LEU A 18 -11.12 19.25 5.31
C LEU A 18 -11.52 19.06 3.84
N LEU A 19 -12.80 18.73 3.61
CA LEU A 19 -13.32 18.29 2.32
C LEU A 19 -13.12 19.30 1.18
N ARG A 20 -13.20 20.60 1.46
CA ARG A 20 -12.96 21.64 0.43
C ARG A 20 -11.55 21.55 -0.14
N LYS A 21 -10.53 21.44 0.73
CA LYS A 21 -9.14 21.27 0.31
C LYS A 21 -8.91 19.95 -0.42
N ALA A 22 -9.50 18.86 0.07
CA ALA A 22 -9.43 17.56 -0.61
C ALA A 22 -10.03 17.63 -2.02
N LYS A 23 -11.17 18.32 -2.19
CA LYS A 23 -11.81 18.57 -3.48
C LYS A 23 -10.90 19.36 -4.44
N ASP A 24 -10.30 20.45 -3.98
CA ASP A 24 -9.40 21.27 -4.81
C ASP A 24 -8.19 20.45 -5.31
N ILE A 25 -7.65 19.59 -4.43
CA ILE A 25 -6.56 18.67 -4.78
C ILE A 25 -7.02 17.62 -5.78
N ALA A 26 -8.18 17.01 -5.57
CA ALA A 26 -8.74 16.02 -6.50
C ALA A 26 -8.93 16.61 -7.91
N ILE A 27 -9.52 17.81 -7.99
CA ILE A 27 -9.69 18.53 -9.25
C ILE A 27 -8.35 18.75 -9.94
N LYS A 28 -7.36 19.24 -9.20
CA LYS A 28 -6.02 19.52 -9.73
C LYS A 28 -5.34 18.26 -10.24
N ASN A 29 -5.39 17.16 -9.49
CA ASN A 29 -4.80 15.89 -9.93
C ASN A 29 -5.52 15.32 -11.17
N VAL A 30 -6.85 15.41 -11.24
CA VAL A 30 -7.60 14.98 -12.43
C VAL A 30 -7.15 15.77 -13.66
N ASP A 31 -6.99 17.10 -13.54
CA ASP A 31 -6.52 17.95 -14.65
C ASP A 31 -5.09 17.60 -15.10
N LEU A 32 -4.20 17.29 -14.16
CA LEU A 32 -2.82 16.91 -14.46
C LEU A 32 -2.68 15.52 -15.09
N LEU A 33 -3.58 14.59 -14.74
CA LEU A 33 -3.44 13.19 -15.07
C LEU A 33 -4.33 12.72 -16.24
N LYS A 34 -5.40 13.44 -16.57
CA LYS A 34 -6.42 13.03 -17.55
C LYS A 34 -5.87 12.68 -18.94
N ASP A 35 -4.82 13.38 -19.38
CA ASP A 35 -4.22 13.22 -20.70
C ASP A 35 -3.06 12.21 -20.69
N VAL A 36 -2.52 11.88 -19.51
CA VAL A 36 -1.41 10.94 -19.34
C VAL A 36 -1.90 9.52 -19.09
N VAL A 37 -2.91 9.38 -18.22
CA VAL A 37 -3.37 8.08 -17.73
C VAL A 37 -4.35 7.43 -18.70
N ASN A 38 -4.03 6.20 -19.08
CA ASN A 38 -4.86 5.34 -19.91
C ASN A 38 -4.51 3.86 -19.68
N GLU A 39 -5.14 2.94 -20.40
CA GLU A 39 -4.92 1.50 -20.27
C GLU A 39 -3.48 1.04 -20.55
N ASN A 40 -2.74 1.77 -21.37
CA ASN A 40 -1.33 1.48 -21.70
C ASN A 40 -0.35 2.18 -20.74
N ILE A 41 -0.80 3.24 -20.05
CA ILE A 41 -0.02 4.02 -19.09
C ILE A 41 -0.81 4.12 -17.79
N PRO A 42 -0.88 3.04 -16.98
CA PRO A 42 -1.57 3.05 -15.71
C PRO A 42 -0.79 3.84 -14.65
N ILE A 43 -1.49 4.30 -13.62
CA ILE A 43 -0.87 4.81 -12.39
C ILE A 43 -0.65 3.63 -11.44
N ILE A 44 0.56 3.53 -10.90
CA ILE A 44 0.92 2.55 -9.88
C ILE A 44 1.25 3.28 -8.59
N GLY A 45 0.58 2.94 -7.51
CA GLY A 45 0.81 3.51 -6.19
C GLY A 45 1.36 2.50 -5.21
N ILE A 46 2.34 2.94 -4.41
CA ILE A 46 2.95 2.14 -3.33
C ILE A 46 2.30 2.39 -1.97
N GLU A 47 1.58 3.51 -1.81
CA GLU A 47 0.84 3.82 -0.57
C GLU A 47 -0.65 3.56 -0.79
N PRO A 48 -1.24 2.53 -0.15
CA PRO A 48 -2.62 2.15 -0.40
C PRO A 48 -3.62 3.29 -0.16
N SER A 49 -3.43 4.06 0.90
CA SER A 49 -4.33 5.15 1.22
C SER A 49 -4.32 6.27 0.19
N ALA A 50 -3.18 6.50 -0.48
CA ALA A 50 -3.05 7.53 -1.50
C ALA A 50 -3.65 7.09 -2.84
N ILE A 51 -3.25 5.92 -3.35
CA ILE A 51 -3.69 5.45 -4.67
C ILE A 51 -5.18 5.09 -4.69
N LEU A 52 -5.68 4.53 -3.59
CA LEU A 52 -7.10 4.17 -3.48
C LEU A 52 -7.99 5.41 -3.36
N THR A 53 -7.50 6.51 -2.81
CA THR A 53 -8.22 7.80 -2.83
C THR A 53 -8.49 8.27 -4.28
N LEU A 54 -7.55 8.06 -5.22
CA LEU A 54 -7.78 8.37 -6.64
C LEU A 54 -8.82 7.42 -7.27
N ARG A 55 -8.91 6.19 -6.77
CA ARG A 55 -9.83 5.17 -7.29
C ARG A 55 -11.26 5.36 -6.80
N ASP A 56 -11.43 5.79 -5.58
CA ASP A 56 -12.72 5.86 -4.87
C ASP A 56 -13.15 7.30 -4.60
N GLU A 57 -12.59 7.97 -3.60
CA GLU A 57 -13.09 9.25 -3.10
C GLU A 57 -13.06 10.38 -4.16
N TYR A 58 -12.16 10.33 -5.14
CA TYR A 58 -12.14 11.34 -6.21
C TYR A 58 -13.42 11.37 -7.02
N LEU A 59 -14.10 10.24 -7.18
CA LEU A 59 -15.35 10.17 -7.92
C LEU A 59 -16.48 10.99 -7.26
N GLU A 60 -16.42 11.12 -5.94
CA GLU A 60 -17.37 11.90 -5.14
C GLU A 60 -16.92 13.36 -4.94
N LEU A 61 -15.62 13.61 -5.05
CA LEU A 61 -15.04 14.94 -4.77
C LEU A 61 -15.08 15.86 -5.99
N VAL A 62 -14.89 15.32 -7.20
CA VAL A 62 -14.80 16.16 -8.39
C VAL A 62 -16.18 16.64 -8.85
N PRO A 63 -16.29 17.80 -9.52
CA PRO A 63 -17.55 18.25 -10.09
C PRO A 63 -17.92 17.40 -11.31
N PHE A 64 -19.20 17.41 -11.67
CA PHE A 64 -19.77 16.53 -12.70
C PHE A 64 -19.04 16.57 -14.05
N GLU A 65 -18.62 17.75 -14.49
CA GLU A 65 -17.88 17.94 -15.75
C GLU A 65 -16.51 17.25 -15.76
N LYS A 66 -15.94 16.91 -14.62
CA LYS A 66 -14.67 16.17 -14.50
C LYS A 66 -14.83 14.69 -14.17
N LEU A 67 -16.05 14.26 -13.89
CA LEU A 67 -16.33 12.89 -13.43
C LEU A 67 -15.90 11.83 -14.44
N LEU A 68 -16.06 12.10 -15.76
CA LEU A 68 -15.63 11.16 -16.79
C LEU A 68 -14.10 10.95 -16.78
N HIS A 69 -13.33 12.03 -16.60
CA HIS A 69 -11.88 11.96 -16.47
C HIS A 69 -11.46 11.24 -15.19
N ALA A 70 -12.10 11.55 -14.05
CA ALA A 70 -11.85 10.86 -12.78
C ALA A 70 -12.11 9.35 -12.90
N LYS A 71 -13.22 8.92 -13.53
CA LYS A 71 -13.53 7.51 -13.80
C LYS A 71 -12.48 6.83 -14.68
N LYS A 72 -11.99 7.52 -15.73
CA LYS A 72 -10.90 7.00 -16.58
C LYS A 72 -9.62 6.78 -15.76
N ILE A 73 -9.25 7.73 -14.92
CA ILE A 73 -8.08 7.64 -14.04
C ILE A 73 -8.29 6.50 -13.04
N ALA A 74 -9.41 6.47 -12.33
CA ALA A 74 -9.73 5.45 -11.33
C ALA A 74 -9.61 4.02 -11.88
N LYS A 75 -10.12 3.78 -13.10
CA LYS A 75 -10.03 2.49 -13.80
C LYS A 75 -8.59 2.05 -14.07
N ASN A 76 -7.66 3.01 -14.19
CA ASN A 76 -6.26 2.76 -14.52
C ASN A 76 -5.31 3.05 -13.33
N CYS A 77 -5.84 3.12 -12.10
CA CYS A 77 -5.08 3.20 -10.86
C CYS A 77 -4.94 1.82 -10.24
N PHE A 78 -3.71 1.41 -9.97
CA PHE A 78 -3.41 0.11 -9.39
C PHE A 78 -2.51 0.26 -8.16
N LEU A 79 -2.77 -0.55 -7.15
CA LEU A 79 -1.77 -0.87 -6.14
C LEU A 79 -0.58 -1.53 -6.81
N PHE A 80 0.61 -1.35 -6.25
CA PHE A 80 1.84 -1.97 -6.78
C PHE A 80 1.65 -3.48 -6.99
N GLU A 81 1.08 -4.17 -6.03
CA GLU A 81 0.91 -5.62 -6.07
C GLU A 81 -0.14 -6.06 -7.12
N GLU A 82 -1.18 -5.28 -7.35
CA GLU A 82 -2.15 -5.56 -8.41
C GLU A 82 -1.51 -5.48 -9.79
N TRP A 83 -0.70 -4.45 -10.01
CA TRP A 83 0.03 -4.28 -11.26
C TRP A 83 1.12 -5.34 -11.40
N PHE A 84 1.88 -5.60 -10.37
CA PHE A 84 2.97 -6.57 -10.38
C PHE A 84 2.46 -7.99 -10.70
N LEU A 85 1.32 -8.38 -10.13
CA LEU A 85 0.69 -9.66 -10.46
C LEU A 85 0.30 -9.75 -11.93
N LYS A 86 -0.23 -8.67 -12.53
CA LYS A 86 -0.52 -8.64 -13.98
C LYS A 86 0.74 -8.85 -14.82
N GLU A 87 1.88 -8.32 -14.40
CA GLU A 87 3.16 -8.53 -15.11
C GLU A 87 3.68 -9.97 -14.95
N ILE A 88 3.43 -10.61 -13.81
CA ILE A 88 3.69 -12.04 -13.61
C ILE A 88 2.80 -12.87 -14.58
N GLU A 89 1.50 -12.58 -14.64
CA GLU A 89 0.54 -13.29 -15.49
C GLU A 89 0.86 -13.14 -16.98
N LYS A 90 1.43 -12.00 -17.40
CA LYS A 90 1.94 -11.78 -18.77
C LYS A 90 3.29 -12.49 -19.03
N GLY A 91 3.93 -13.06 -18.01
CA GLY A 91 5.25 -13.69 -18.13
C GLY A 91 6.43 -12.72 -18.19
N ASN A 92 6.20 -11.43 -17.91
CA ASN A 92 7.26 -10.41 -17.87
C ASN A 92 8.11 -10.52 -16.60
N ILE A 93 7.55 -11.07 -15.51
CA ILE A 93 8.23 -11.30 -14.24
C ILE A 93 8.11 -12.80 -13.91
N LYS A 94 9.23 -13.43 -13.58
CA LYS A 94 9.32 -14.88 -13.37
C LYS A 94 10.02 -15.21 -12.06
N ALA A 95 9.70 -16.36 -11.48
CA ALA A 95 10.25 -16.82 -10.21
C ALA A 95 11.77 -17.05 -10.24
N ASP A 96 12.35 -17.40 -11.38
CA ASP A 96 13.79 -17.61 -11.55
C ASP A 96 14.65 -16.34 -11.42
N GLN A 97 14.01 -15.18 -11.45
CA GLN A 97 14.67 -13.89 -11.19
C GLN A 97 14.90 -13.63 -9.68
N PHE A 98 14.34 -14.48 -8.80
CA PHE A 98 14.38 -14.32 -7.35
C PHE A 98 15.17 -15.43 -6.66
N THR A 99 15.58 -15.14 -5.43
CA THR A 99 16.33 -16.09 -4.59
C THR A 99 15.53 -17.34 -4.25
N ASN A 100 16.23 -18.47 -4.06
CA ASN A 100 15.70 -19.71 -3.54
C ASN A 100 15.86 -19.86 -2.01
N GLU A 101 16.25 -18.80 -1.29
CA GLU A 101 16.30 -18.85 0.17
C GLU A 101 14.93 -19.03 0.78
N LYS A 102 14.87 -19.79 1.87
CA LYS A 102 13.63 -19.92 2.65
C LYS A 102 13.42 -18.68 3.49
N ARG A 103 12.25 -18.06 3.37
CA ARG A 103 11.83 -16.92 4.19
C ARG A 103 10.38 -17.07 4.60
N SER A 104 10.09 -16.66 5.82
CA SER A 104 8.71 -16.57 6.32
C SER A 104 8.32 -15.09 6.38
N VAL A 105 7.16 -14.77 5.84
CA VAL A 105 6.61 -13.42 5.80
C VAL A 105 5.26 -13.41 6.49
N GLN A 106 5.08 -12.51 7.44
CA GLN A 106 3.81 -12.25 8.11
C GLN A 106 3.26 -10.90 7.67
N LEU A 107 2.12 -10.90 7.02
CA LEU A 107 1.51 -9.74 6.39
C LEU A 107 0.49 -9.08 7.32
N HIS A 108 0.67 -7.79 7.61
CA HIS A 108 -0.40 -6.93 8.10
C HIS A 108 -1.10 -6.23 6.93
N GLY A 109 -2.34 -6.62 6.64
CA GLY A 109 -3.13 -6.03 5.56
C GLY A 109 -3.63 -4.63 5.91
N HIS A 110 -3.41 -3.66 5.03
CA HIS A 110 -3.87 -2.28 5.20
C HIS A 110 -5.40 -2.20 5.15
N CYS A 111 -6.03 -1.50 6.10
CA CYS A 111 -7.50 -1.46 6.24
C CYS A 111 -8.20 -0.89 4.99
N HIS A 112 -7.68 0.18 4.39
CA HIS A 112 -8.24 0.77 3.17
C HIS A 112 -8.11 -0.19 1.96
N GLN A 113 -7.00 -0.96 1.88
CA GLN A 113 -6.85 -2.00 0.88
C GLN A 113 -7.85 -3.14 1.09
N LYS A 114 -8.08 -3.58 2.33
CA LYS A 114 -9.10 -4.59 2.64
C LYS A 114 -10.51 -4.15 2.24
N ALA A 115 -10.81 -2.84 2.35
CA ALA A 115 -12.12 -2.29 2.02
C ALA A 115 -12.38 -2.18 0.50
N LEU A 116 -11.37 -1.77 -0.28
CA LEU A 116 -11.53 -1.41 -1.71
C LEU A 116 -10.82 -2.36 -2.68
N SER A 117 -10.07 -3.34 -2.17
CA SER A 117 -9.29 -4.30 -2.95
C SER A 117 -9.14 -5.62 -2.16
N SER A 118 -8.01 -6.31 -2.35
CA SER A 118 -7.71 -7.55 -1.62
C SER A 118 -6.24 -7.61 -1.20
N THR A 119 -5.98 -8.10 0.00
CA THR A 119 -4.62 -8.45 0.48
C THR A 119 -4.05 -9.68 -0.21
N ASN A 120 -4.88 -10.48 -0.87
CA ASN A 120 -4.43 -11.63 -1.66
C ASN A 120 -3.45 -11.27 -2.78
N TYR A 121 -3.50 -10.04 -3.30
CA TYR A 121 -2.51 -9.56 -4.26
C TYR A 121 -1.11 -9.55 -3.64
N ILE A 122 -0.97 -9.06 -2.41
CA ILE A 122 0.31 -9.05 -1.68
C ILE A 122 0.80 -10.47 -1.46
N THR A 123 -0.06 -11.35 -0.96
CA THR A 123 0.28 -12.75 -0.71
C THR A 123 0.79 -13.44 -1.98
N LYS A 124 0.05 -13.32 -3.11
CA LYS A 124 0.44 -13.92 -4.39
C LYS A 124 1.78 -13.40 -4.90
N VAL A 125 2.00 -12.09 -4.78
CA VAL A 125 3.24 -11.46 -5.25
C VAL A 125 4.42 -11.86 -4.37
N LEU A 126 4.26 -11.91 -3.06
CA LEU A 126 5.32 -12.29 -2.12
C LEU A 126 5.60 -13.79 -2.09
N THR A 127 4.74 -14.64 -2.65
CA THR A 127 5.01 -16.08 -2.85
C THR A 127 5.71 -16.38 -4.20
N LEU A 128 6.03 -15.35 -5.00
CA LEU A 128 6.76 -15.55 -6.26
C LEU A 128 8.17 -16.14 -6.06
N PRO A 129 9.01 -15.70 -5.08
CA PRO A 129 10.22 -16.42 -4.73
C PRO A 129 9.88 -17.82 -4.19
N SER A 130 10.44 -18.87 -4.83
CA SER A 130 9.96 -20.27 -4.71
C SER A 130 9.87 -20.83 -3.29
N ASN A 131 10.67 -20.31 -2.35
CA ASN A 131 10.72 -20.80 -0.96
C ASN A 131 10.24 -19.76 0.08
N TYR A 132 9.49 -18.74 -0.38
CA TYR A 132 8.83 -17.80 0.53
C TYR A 132 7.48 -18.37 0.97
N THR A 133 7.22 -18.35 2.26
CA THR A 133 5.92 -18.65 2.84
C THR A 133 5.30 -17.39 3.39
N VAL A 134 4.07 -17.10 3.00
CA VAL A 134 3.37 -15.86 3.36
C VAL A 134 2.06 -16.18 4.07
N SER A 135 1.86 -15.59 5.24
CA SER A 135 0.60 -15.71 5.99
C SER A 135 0.13 -14.32 6.41
N GLU A 136 -1.17 -14.09 6.40
CA GLU A 136 -1.74 -12.83 6.88
C GLU A 136 -2.04 -12.91 8.37
N ILE A 137 -1.59 -11.89 9.12
CA ILE A 137 -1.94 -11.70 10.52
C ILE A 137 -3.43 -11.38 10.59
N ALA A 138 -4.20 -12.14 11.35
CA ALA A 138 -5.64 -11.91 11.53
C ALA A 138 -5.92 -10.66 12.40
N SER A 139 -5.27 -9.54 12.07
CA SER A 139 -5.42 -8.26 12.73
C SER A 139 -6.45 -7.37 12.03
N GLY A 140 -7.13 -6.54 12.80
CA GLY A 140 -7.96 -5.45 12.30
C GLY A 140 -7.12 -4.25 11.86
N CYS A 141 -7.47 -3.07 12.35
CA CYS A 141 -6.71 -1.84 12.14
C CYS A 141 -5.42 -1.84 12.99
N CYS A 142 -4.36 -1.20 12.47
CA CYS A 142 -3.15 -0.95 13.27
C CYS A 142 -3.32 0.15 14.34
N GLY A 143 -4.42 0.92 14.27
CA GLY A 143 -4.73 2.02 15.19
C GLY A 143 -4.46 3.41 14.62
N MET A 144 -3.70 3.53 13.53
CA MET A 144 -3.30 4.85 12.98
C MET A 144 -4.43 5.62 12.31
N ALA A 145 -5.36 4.94 11.61
CA ALA A 145 -6.52 5.53 10.96
C ALA A 145 -6.19 6.86 10.21
N GLY A 146 -5.30 6.80 9.26
CA GLY A 146 -4.79 7.99 8.55
C GLY A 146 -3.86 8.82 9.43
N SER A 147 -4.24 10.05 9.77
CA SER A 147 -3.46 10.93 10.64
C SER A 147 -3.79 10.81 12.13
N PHE A 148 -4.85 10.07 12.48
CA PHE A 148 -5.39 9.98 13.84
C PHE A 148 -4.33 9.61 14.89
N GLY A 149 -3.58 8.54 14.67
CA GLY A 149 -2.58 8.06 15.62
C GLY A 149 -1.32 8.94 15.71
N TYR A 150 -1.13 9.89 14.79
CA TYR A 150 -0.05 10.89 14.89
C TYR A 150 -0.41 12.09 15.77
N GLU A 151 -1.69 12.22 16.14
CA GLU A 151 -2.15 13.31 16.97
C GLU A 151 -1.94 12.97 18.44
N LYS A 152 -1.38 13.91 19.21
CA LYS A 152 -1.00 13.70 20.62
C LYS A 152 -2.18 13.20 21.46
N GLU A 153 -3.36 13.77 21.24
CA GLU A 153 -4.60 13.45 21.95
C GLU A 153 -5.13 12.04 21.63
N HIS A 154 -4.79 11.48 20.50
CA HIS A 154 -5.24 10.18 20.05
C HIS A 154 -4.18 9.08 20.17
N TYR A 155 -2.94 9.44 20.46
CA TYR A 155 -1.81 8.51 20.49
C TYR A 155 -2.06 7.28 21.38
N ASN A 156 -2.48 7.52 22.62
CA ASN A 156 -2.74 6.42 23.56
C ASN A 156 -3.82 5.46 23.07
N LEU A 157 -4.93 5.99 22.51
CA LEU A 157 -6.00 5.17 21.95
C LEU A 157 -5.51 4.40 20.70
N SER A 158 -4.73 5.04 19.84
CA SER A 158 -4.11 4.41 18.68
C SER A 158 -3.24 3.22 19.09
N MET A 159 -2.39 3.39 20.11
CA MET A 159 -1.54 2.32 20.63
C MET A 159 -2.34 1.18 21.28
N GLN A 160 -3.42 1.50 22.00
CA GLN A 160 -4.33 0.47 22.54
C GLN A 160 -4.96 -0.35 21.44
N ILE A 161 -5.43 0.27 20.33
CA ILE A 161 -6.01 -0.45 19.19
C ILE A 161 -4.98 -1.39 18.56
N GLY A 162 -3.75 -0.92 18.32
CA GLY A 162 -2.66 -1.76 17.82
C GLY A 162 -2.31 -2.91 18.76
N GLY A 163 -2.43 -2.68 20.07
CA GLY A 163 -2.19 -3.65 21.13
C GLY A 163 -3.23 -4.76 21.26
N LEU A 164 -4.41 -4.61 20.66
CA LEU A 164 -5.47 -5.63 20.74
C LEU A 164 -5.06 -6.96 20.07
N VAL A 165 -4.46 -6.89 18.88
CA VAL A 165 -4.09 -8.08 18.10
C VAL A 165 -2.73 -7.91 17.43
N LEU A 166 -2.46 -6.77 16.76
CA LEU A 166 -1.31 -6.63 15.88
C LEU A 166 0.01 -6.72 16.65
N PHE A 167 0.19 -5.94 17.73
CA PHE A 167 1.45 -5.94 18.49
C PHE A 167 1.75 -7.27 19.16
N PRO A 168 0.79 -7.93 19.85
CA PRO A 168 1.02 -9.28 20.37
C PRO A 168 1.41 -10.29 19.30
N ALA A 169 0.75 -10.28 18.15
CA ALA A 169 1.07 -11.17 17.03
C ALA A 169 2.50 -10.91 16.50
N VAL A 170 2.86 -9.64 16.24
CA VAL A 170 4.21 -9.29 15.77
C VAL A 170 5.30 -9.69 16.77
N ASN A 171 5.06 -9.50 18.06
CA ASN A 171 5.99 -9.86 19.13
C ASN A 171 6.14 -11.38 19.32
N SER A 172 5.15 -12.20 18.89
CA SER A 172 5.22 -13.66 18.97
C SER A 172 6.10 -14.30 17.89
N PHE A 173 6.41 -13.58 16.80
CA PHE A 173 7.23 -14.10 15.72
C PHE A 173 8.73 -13.96 16.03
N SER A 174 9.52 -14.96 15.62
CA SER A 174 10.98 -14.91 15.70
C SER A 174 11.56 -13.78 14.84
N ASN A 175 12.79 -13.34 15.16
CA ASN A 175 13.40 -12.17 14.51
C ASN A 175 13.73 -12.35 13.02
N ASP A 176 13.84 -13.58 12.56
CA ASP A 176 14.08 -13.94 11.17
C ASP A 176 12.82 -13.87 10.29
N VAL A 177 11.65 -13.78 10.91
CA VAL A 177 10.37 -13.59 10.20
C VAL A 177 10.26 -12.15 9.72
N ILE A 178 10.02 -11.97 8.44
CA ILE A 178 9.79 -10.65 7.82
C ILE A 178 8.36 -10.19 8.14
N ILE A 179 8.22 -8.98 8.63
CA ILE A 179 6.90 -8.35 8.80
C ILE A 179 6.62 -7.46 7.59
N ALA A 180 5.59 -7.80 6.83
CA ALA A 180 5.16 -7.05 5.66
C ALA A 180 3.98 -6.12 6.01
N ALA A 181 4.07 -4.86 5.58
CA ALA A 181 2.96 -3.90 5.67
C ALA A 181 3.08 -2.85 4.57
N SER A 182 2.06 -2.73 3.68
CA SER A 182 2.10 -1.79 2.55
C SER A 182 1.93 -0.33 2.99
N GLY A 183 1.12 -0.04 4.03
CA GLY A 183 0.88 1.33 4.49
C GLY A 183 2.01 1.91 5.33
N THR A 184 2.46 3.13 5.02
CA THR A 184 3.49 3.84 5.79
C THR A 184 3.09 4.02 7.26
N SER A 185 1.85 4.42 7.52
CA SER A 185 1.32 4.56 8.89
C SER A 185 1.31 3.23 9.64
N CYS A 186 0.99 2.12 8.97
CA CYS A 186 1.07 0.79 9.58
C CYS A 186 2.50 0.41 9.96
N ARG A 187 3.49 0.72 9.10
CA ARG A 187 4.91 0.44 9.40
C ARG A 187 5.41 1.26 10.59
N HIS A 188 5.04 2.54 10.68
CA HIS A 188 5.36 3.37 11.85
C HIS A 188 4.75 2.79 13.12
N GLN A 189 3.46 2.45 13.08
CA GLN A 189 2.75 1.91 14.24
C GLN A 189 3.36 0.59 14.75
N ILE A 190 3.71 -0.32 13.83
CA ILE A 190 4.39 -1.57 14.18
C ILE A 190 5.73 -1.27 14.84
N LYS A 191 6.51 -0.34 14.27
CA LYS A 191 7.81 0.05 14.83
C LYS A 191 7.67 0.65 16.23
N ASP A 192 6.72 1.56 16.41
CA ASP A 192 6.51 2.25 17.69
C ASP A 192 5.96 1.29 18.76
N GLY A 193 5.04 0.39 18.38
CA GLY A 193 4.40 -0.54 19.32
C GLY A 193 5.20 -1.78 19.67
N THR A 194 6.16 -2.19 18.83
CA THR A 194 6.87 -3.48 18.98
C THR A 194 8.39 -3.37 18.89
N GLY A 195 8.92 -2.23 18.44
CA GLY A 195 10.34 -2.07 18.13
C GLY A 195 10.79 -2.76 16.84
N ARG A 196 9.95 -3.59 16.21
CA ARG A 196 10.28 -4.34 14.98
C ARG A 196 10.13 -3.46 13.74
N ALA A 197 11.08 -3.58 12.82
CA ALA A 197 10.94 -3.05 11.47
C ALA A 197 9.93 -3.89 10.68
N SER A 198 9.20 -3.24 9.79
CA SER A 198 8.37 -3.88 8.78
C SER A 198 8.66 -3.28 7.41
N GLN A 199 8.49 -4.07 6.36
CA GLN A 199 8.86 -3.72 5.00
C GLN A 199 7.63 -3.65 4.09
N HIS A 200 7.70 -2.80 3.09
CA HIS A 200 6.75 -2.82 1.97
C HIS A 200 7.02 -4.05 1.08
N SER A 201 5.99 -4.58 0.42
CA SER A 201 6.13 -5.71 -0.51
C SER A 201 7.19 -5.48 -1.59
N ALA A 202 7.30 -4.25 -2.10
CA ALA A 202 8.32 -3.89 -3.08
C ALA A 202 9.75 -3.99 -2.52
N GLU A 203 9.97 -3.65 -1.25
CA GLU A 203 11.27 -3.78 -0.58
C GLU A 203 11.63 -5.26 -0.42
N ILE A 204 10.68 -6.08 0.05
CA ILE A 204 10.85 -7.53 0.21
C ILE A 204 11.22 -8.19 -1.12
N LEU A 205 10.54 -7.84 -2.21
CA LEU A 205 10.81 -8.36 -3.54
C LEU A 205 12.15 -7.87 -4.08
N TYR A 206 12.51 -6.61 -3.83
CA TYR A 206 13.81 -6.05 -4.23
C TYR A 206 14.96 -6.79 -3.54
N ASP A 207 14.85 -7.05 -2.24
CA ASP A 207 15.82 -7.81 -1.47
C ASP A 207 15.91 -9.28 -1.91
N ALA A 208 14.82 -9.81 -2.48
CA ALA A 208 14.75 -11.16 -3.01
C ALA A 208 15.34 -11.32 -4.41
N LEU A 209 15.66 -10.24 -5.15
CA LEU A 209 16.24 -10.33 -6.49
C LEU A 209 17.61 -11.04 -6.47
N SER A 210 17.79 -12.02 -7.36
CA SER A 210 19.05 -12.78 -7.49
C SER A 210 20.23 -11.91 -7.95
N ILE A 211 19.98 -10.80 -8.64
CA ILE A 211 20.99 -9.89 -9.17
C ILE A 211 21.74 -9.16 -8.05
N ASN A 212 21.09 -8.89 -6.93
CA ASN A 212 21.69 -8.17 -5.80
C ASN A 212 22.78 -8.98 -5.07
N LYS A 213 22.90 -10.31 -5.31
CA LYS A 213 23.90 -11.17 -4.66
C LYS A 213 25.21 -11.33 -5.42
N GLN A 214 25.28 -10.87 -6.67
CA GLN A 214 26.50 -10.91 -7.47
C GLN A 214 27.40 -9.68 -7.30
N SER A 215 26.94 -8.66 -6.57
CA SER A 215 27.62 -7.37 -6.36
C SER A 215 28.08 -7.12 -4.92
N MET A 216 28.05 -8.13 -4.06
CA MET A 216 28.67 -8.16 -2.73
C MET A 216 29.77 -9.23 -2.70
#